data_0f7394b4e0e813d0a1fc4cfd86063b56
#
_entry.id   0f7394b4e0e813d0a1fc4cfd86063b56
#
_cell.length_a   1.000
_cell.length_b   1.000
_cell.length_c   1.000
_cell.angle_alpha   90.00
_cell.angle_beta   90.00
_cell.angle_gamma   90.00
#
_symmetry.space_group_name_H-M   'P 1'
#
loop_
_entity.id
_entity.type
_entity.pdbx_description
1 polymer ?
#
loop_
_entity_poly.entity_id
_entity_poly.type
_entity_poly.pdbx_seq_one_letter_code
_entity_poly.pdbx_strand_id
1 'polypeptide(L)'
;MISNNKKQSEEIFMSKNTLYDLTGEYLMLQEMLEDPDADPEVVQDTLDALDGDIEAKLENCAAVKLQLEGDAAMLDKEIKRLQAKKKTAENNVKNLRKYMQLSMEAMGKEKVKTEKFSFTIKPSAHWRSFFLSIML
;
A
#
# COMPACT_ATOMS: atom_id res chain seq x y z
N MET A 1 -12.15 -19.95 -0.40
CA MET A 1 -11.69 -19.31 0.87
C MET A 1 -11.80 -17.79 0.89
N ILE A 2 -11.70 -17.10 -0.22
CA ILE A 2 -11.83 -15.61 -0.30
C ILE A 2 -13.31 -15.15 -0.18
N SER A 3 -14.27 -15.99 -0.50
CA SER A 3 -15.72 -15.69 -0.45
C SER A 3 -16.29 -15.56 0.97
N ASN A 4 -15.70 -16.23 1.99
CA ASN A 4 -16.20 -16.18 3.37
C ASN A 4 -15.79 -14.90 4.11
N ASN A 5 -14.63 -14.32 3.78
CA ASN A 5 -14.15 -13.11 4.44
C ASN A 5 -14.93 -11.85 4.02
N LYS A 6 -15.41 -11.84 2.77
CA LYS A 6 -16.23 -10.73 2.26
C LYS A 6 -17.65 -10.76 2.84
N LYS A 7 -18.21 -11.95 3.05
CA LYS A 7 -19.52 -12.12 3.70
C LYS A 7 -19.49 -11.75 5.19
N GLN A 8 -18.42 -12.10 5.90
CA GLN A 8 -18.25 -11.70 7.31
C GLN A 8 -18.07 -10.21 7.49
N SER A 9 -17.35 -9.55 6.58
CA SER A 9 -17.21 -8.09 6.63
C SER A 9 -18.50 -7.35 6.26
N GLU A 10 -19.31 -7.91 5.37
CA GLU A 10 -20.64 -7.36 5.03
C GLU A 10 -21.67 -7.61 6.15
N GLU A 11 -21.61 -8.74 6.85
CA GLU A 11 -22.46 -9.02 8.02
C GLU A 11 -22.12 -8.13 9.22
N ILE A 12 -20.84 -7.83 9.44
CA ILE A 12 -20.39 -6.87 10.48
C ILE A 12 -20.85 -5.45 10.14
N PHE A 13 -20.89 -5.08 8.87
CA PHE A 13 -21.35 -3.77 8.42
C PHE A 13 -22.87 -3.62 8.43
N MET A 14 -23.62 -4.73 8.33
CA MET A 14 -25.08 -4.77 8.30
C MET A 14 -25.73 -5.08 9.65
N SER A 15 -24.96 -5.25 10.73
CA SER A 15 -25.56 -5.40 12.06
C SER A 15 -26.20 -4.07 12.46
N LYS A 16 -27.47 -4.11 12.85
CA LYS A 16 -28.28 -2.95 13.29
C LYS A 16 -27.70 -2.14 14.47
N ASN A 17 -26.53 -2.48 14.96
CA ASN A 17 -25.84 -1.83 16.07
C ASN A 17 -24.42 -1.48 15.67
N THR A 18 -24.26 -0.59 14.70
CA THR A 18 -22.95 0.01 14.41
C THR A 18 -22.57 0.97 15.54
N LEU A 19 -21.27 1.23 15.70
CA LEU A 19 -20.82 2.25 16.68
C LEU A 19 -21.50 3.60 16.43
N TYR A 20 -21.81 3.90 15.18
CA TYR A 20 -22.50 5.12 14.77
C TYR A 20 -23.94 5.18 15.30
N ASP A 21 -24.66 4.05 15.18
CA ASP A 21 -26.05 3.93 15.68
C ASP A 21 -26.09 4.04 17.19
N LEU A 22 -25.19 3.33 17.90
CA LEU A 22 -25.10 3.39 19.36
C LEU A 22 -24.77 4.79 19.86
N THR A 23 -23.88 5.51 19.17
CA THR A 23 -23.54 6.89 19.51
C THR A 23 -24.75 7.81 19.31
N GLY A 24 -25.50 7.62 18.22
CA GLY A 24 -26.73 8.38 17.96
C GLY A 24 -27.79 8.15 19.04
N GLU A 25 -28.02 6.88 19.44
CA GLU A 25 -28.93 6.55 20.52
C GLU A 25 -28.50 7.15 21.87
N TYR A 26 -27.21 7.14 22.17
CA TYR A 26 -26.64 7.74 23.37
C TYR A 26 -26.94 9.25 23.45
N LEU A 27 -26.72 9.97 22.36
CA LEU A 27 -27.00 11.42 22.31
C LEU A 27 -28.48 11.72 22.47
N MET A 28 -29.36 10.93 21.87
CA MET A 28 -30.80 11.06 22.00
C MET A 28 -31.25 10.83 23.46
N LEU A 29 -30.71 9.83 24.14
CA LEU A 29 -30.99 9.57 25.55
C LEU A 29 -30.48 10.67 26.45
N GLN A 30 -29.34 11.29 26.17
CA GLN A 30 -28.85 12.45 26.89
C GLN A 30 -29.82 13.65 26.79
N GLU A 31 -30.35 13.91 25.58
CA GLU A 31 -31.37 14.95 25.38
C GLU A 31 -32.66 14.64 26.19
N MET A 32 -33.06 13.36 26.28
CA MET A 32 -34.23 12.96 27.07
C MET A 32 -34.06 13.18 28.57
N LEU A 33 -32.85 13.23 29.14
CA LEU A 33 -32.62 13.57 30.53
C LEU A 33 -32.99 15.03 30.85
N GLU A 34 -33.02 15.91 29.86
CA GLU A 34 -33.41 17.29 29.99
C GLU A 34 -34.95 17.48 29.90
N ASP A 35 -35.67 16.44 29.47
CA ASP A 35 -37.13 16.48 29.35
C ASP A 35 -37.79 16.27 30.75
N PRO A 36 -38.59 17.22 31.24
CA PRO A 36 -39.24 17.11 32.54
C PRO A 36 -40.30 15.99 32.60
N ASP A 37 -40.78 15.49 31.46
CA ASP A 37 -41.78 14.41 31.37
C ASP A 37 -41.13 13.01 31.30
N ALA A 38 -39.81 12.93 31.13
CA ALA A 38 -39.08 11.64 31.12
C ALA A 38 -38.77 11.19 32.57
N ASP A 39 -38.79 9.84 32.77
CA ASP A 39 -38.30 9.24 34.00
C ASP A 39 -36.77 9.18 34.00
N PRO A 40 -36.10 9.97 34.85
CA PRO A 40 -34.63 10.06 34.80
C PRO A 40 -33.94 8.73 35.17
N GLU A 41 -34.56 7.90 36.03
CA GLU A 41 -34.00 6.61 36.44
C GLU A 41 -33.98 5.63 35.30
N VAL A 42 -35.06 5.54 34.54
CA VAL A 42 -35.15 4.66 33.36
C VAL A 42 -34.19 5.09 32.25
N VAL A 43 -34.07 6.40 32.02
CA VAL A 43 -33.14 6.95 31.03
C VAL A 43 -31.70 6.68 31.43
N GLN A 44 -31.35 6.83 32.72
CA GLN A 44 -29.99 6.59 33.21
C GLN A 44 -29.61 5.11 33.10
N ASP A 45 -30.50 4.18 33.48
CA ASP A 45 -30.28 2.74 33.37
C ASP A 45 -30.04 2.32 31.89
N THR A 46 -30.77 2.95 30.99
CA THR A 46 -30.60 2.69 29.53
C THR A 46 -29.28 3.23 29.01
N LEU A 47 -28.85 4.41 29.46
CA LEU A 47 -27.55 5.00 29.14
C LEU A 47 -26.40 4.09 29.62
N ASP A 48 -26.49 3.61 30.87
CA ASP A 48 -25.45 2.76 31.44
C ASP A 48 -25.30 1.42 30.66
N ALA A 49 -26.44 0.85 30.24
CA ALA A 49 -26.41 -0.34 29.37
C ALA A 49 -25.78 -0.06 27.98
N LEU A 50 -26.10 1.10 27.41
CA LEU A 50 -25.59 1.52 26.11
C LEU A 50 -24.10 1.82 26.17
N ASP A 51 -23.59 2.39 27.24
CA ASP A 51 -22.16 2.62 27.49
C ASP A 51 -21.36 1.31 27.39
N GLY A 52 -21.85 0.24 28.01
CA GLY A 52 -21.21 -1.08 27.93
C GLY A 52 -21.14 -1.61 26.51
N ASP A 53 -22.20 -1.43 25.72
CA ASP A 53 -22.22 -1.84 24.31
C ASP A 53 -21.26 -1.00 23.44
N ILE A 54 -21.17 0.29 23.69
CA ILE A 54 -20.24 1.21 23.03
C ILE A 54 -18.79 0.82 23.34
N GLU A 55 -18.48 0.57 24.62
CA GLU A 55 -17.14 0.14 25.04
C GLU A 55 -16.73 -1.16 24.35
N ALA A 56 -17.59 -2.16 24.30
CA ALA A 56 -17.33 -3.43 23.62
C ALA A 56 -17.09 -3.23 22.10
N LYS A 57 -17.84 -2.34 21.47
CA LYS A 57 -17.63 -2.01 20.05
C LYS A 57 -16.31 -1.27 19.81
N LEU A 58 -15.93 -0.35 20.68
CA LEU A 58 -14.67 0.37 20.62
C LEU A 58 -13.48 -0.60 20.77
N GLU A 59 -13.56 -1.55 21.70
CA GLU A 59 -12.54 -2.56 21.91
C GLU A 59 -12.36 -3.44 20.65
N ASN A 60 -13.46 -3.87 20.05
CA ASN A 60 -13.43 -4.62 18.78
C ASN A 60 -12.82 -3.80 17.63
N CYS A 61 -13.19 -2.53 17.52
CA CYS A 61 -12.60 -1.62 16.52
C CYS A 61 -11.09 -1.45 16.73
N ALA A 62 -10.65 -1.31 17.99
CA ALA A 62 -9.25 -1.20 18.33
C ALA A 62 -8.46 -2.48 17.95
N ALA A 63 -9.04 -3.66 18.19
CA ALA A 63 -8.43 -4.93 17.81
C ALA A 63 -8.26 -5.04 16.28
N VAL A 64 -9.30 -4.71 15.52
CA VAL A 64 -9.24 -4.68 14.04
C VAL A 64 -8.21 -3.67 13.53
N LYS A 65 -8.18 -2.49 14.14
CA LYS A 65 -7.18 -1.44 13.81
C LYS A 65 -5.76 -1.97 13.99
N LEU A 66 -5.46 -2.61 15.12
CA LEU A 66 -4.13 -3.16 15.39
C LEU A 66 -3.74 -4.25 14.37
N GLN A 67 -4.68 -5.09 13.97
CA GLN A 67 -4.45 -6.10 12.94
C GLN A 67 -4.12 -5.45 11.59
N LEU A 68 -4.89 -4.46 11.18
CA LEU A 68 -4.66 -3.73 9.92
C LEU A 68 -3.32 -2.99 9.92
N GLU A 69 -2.93 -2.40 11.05
CA GLU A 69 -1.61 -1.77 11.21
C GLU A 69 -0.47 -2.80 11.06
N GLY A 70 -0.64 -4.00 11.60
CA GLY A 70 0.29 -5.11 11.43
C GLY A 70 0.40 -5.57 9.98
N ASP A 71 -0.72 -5.72 9.30
CA ASP A 71 -0.76 -6.10 7.88
C ASP A 71 -0.10 -5.03 7.00
N ALA A 72 -0.36 -3.76 7.27
CA ALA A 72 0.28 -2.65 6.57
C ALA A 72 1.81 -2.66 6.76
N ALA A 73 2.29 -2.93 7.97
CA ALA A 73 3.72 -3.04 8.25
C ALA A 73 4.39 -4.22 7.51
N MET A 74 3.71 -5.36 7.41
CA MET A 74 4.16 -6.51 6.62
C MET A 74 4.24 -6.18 5.13
N LEU A 75 3.23 -5.51 4.60
CA LEU A 75 3.21 -5.08 3.19
C LEU A 75 4.32 -4.06 2.89
N ASP A 76 4.59 -3.14 3.80
CA ASP A 76 5.70 -2.18 3.65
C ASP A 76 7.07 -2.89 3.56
N LYS A 77 7.30 -3.91 4.38
CA LYS A 77 8.52 -4.74 4.29
C LYS A 77 8.63 -5.43 2.94
N GLU A 78 7.52 -5.99 2.45
CA GLU A 78 7.49 -6.68 1.15
C GLU A 78 7.72 -5.71 -0.01
N ILE A 79 7.13 -4.53 0.04
CA ILE A 79 7.36 -3.46 -0.95
C ILE A 79 8.84 -3.08 -0.98
N LYS A 80 9.48 -2.87 0.17
CA LYS A 80 10.91 -2.55 0.24
C LYS A 80 11.78 -3.68 -0.31
N ARG A 81 11.43 -4.94 -0.02
CA ARG A 81 12.11 -6.12 -0.56
C ARG A 81 12.01 -6.17 -2.09
N LEU A 82 10.83 -5.96 -2.63
CA LEU A 82 10.59 -5.94 -4.09
C LEU A 82 11.27 -4.75 -4.76
N GLN A 83 11.27 -3.58 -4.14
CA GLN A 83 11.99 -2.40 -4.65
C GLN A 83 13.50 -2.65 -4.73
N ALA A 84 14.08 -3.31 -3.73
CA ALA A 84 15.50 -3.68 -3.75
C ALA A 84 15.81 -4.66 -4.90
N LYS A 85 14.96 -5.67 -5.12
CA LYS A 85 15.09 -6.60 -6.26
C LYS A 85 14.96 -5.89 -7.60
N LYS A 86 13.99 -4.99 -7.72
CA LYS A 86 13.80 -4.18 -8.93
C LYS A 86 15.05 -3.35 -9.22
N LYS A 87 15.59 -2.66 -8.22
CA LYS A 87 16.81 -1.85 -8.36
C LYS A 87 18.00 -2.69 -8.82
N THR A 88 18.16 -3.90 -8.27
CA THR A 88 19.22 -4.84 -8.72
C THR A 88 19.04 -5.22 -10.19
N ALA A 89 17.81 -5.56 -10.61
CA ALA A 89 17.52 -5.89 -12.01
C ALA A 89 17.80 -4.70 -12.94
N GLU A 90 17.38 -3.51 -12.57
CA GLU A 90 17.65 -2.28 -13.34
C GLU A 90 19.15 -1.99 -13.46
N ASN A 91 19.91 -2.18 -12.38
CA ASN A 91 21.37 -2.04 -12.41
C ASN A 91 22.03 -3.09 -13.32
N ASN A 92 21.55 -4.33 -13.30
CA ASN A 92 22.04 -5.38 -14.18
C ASN A 92 21.77 -5.06 -15.65
N VAL A 93 20.58 -4.55 -15.97
CA VAL A 93 20.25 -4.07 -17.32
C VAL A 93 21.20 -2.95 -17.75
N LYS A 94 21.44 -2.00 -16.87
CA LYS A 94 22.35 -0.87 -17.13
C LYS A 94 23.79 -1.33 -17.38
N ASN A 95 24.29 -2.25 -16.55
CA ASN A 95 25.61 -2.82 -16.69
C ASN A 95 25.77 -3.63 -17.97
N LEU A 96 24.76 -4.44 -18.30
CA LEU A 96 24.74 -5.24 -19.53
C LEU A 96 24.73 -4.35 -20.77
N ARG A 97 23.92 -3.30 -20.77
CA ARG A 97 23.89 -2.30 -21.85
C ARG A 97 25.26 -1.64 -22.05
N LYS A 98 25.89 -1.24 -20.94
CA LYS A 98 27.24 -0.66 -20.97
C LYS A 98 28.27 -1.66 -21.51
N TYR A 99 28.21 -2.91 -21.08
CA TYR A 99 29.06 -3.98 -21.57
C TYR A 99 28.90 -4.21 -23.08
N MET A 100 27.67 -4.27 -23.56
CA MET A 100 27.38 -4.41 -25.00
C MET A 100 27.91 -3.21 -25.80
N GLN A 101 27.71 -1.99 -25.31
CA GLN A 101 28.19 -0.78 -25.93
C GLN A 101 29.72 -0.80 -26.06
N LEU A 102 30.43 -1.06 -24.96
CA LEU A 102 31.89 -1.13 -24.94
C LEU A 102 32.43 -2.21 -25.91
N SER A 103 31.76 -3.35 -25.99
CA SER A 103 32.14 -4.42 -26.93
C SER A 103 31.97 -4.00 -28.39
N MET A 104 30.88 -3.33 -28.73
CA MET A 104 30.65 -2.81 -30.08
C MET A 104 31.65 -1.69 -30.44
N GLU A 105 31.95 -0.81 -29.51
CA GLU A 105 32.95 0.24 -29.67
C GLU A 105 34.35 -0.34 -29.87
N ALA A 106 34.72 -1.35 -29.09
CA ALA A 106 36.02 -2.04 -29.24
C ALA A 106 36.15 -2.74 -30.58
N MET A 107 35.07 -3.30 -31.15
CA MET A 107 35.03 -3.89 -32.49
C MET A 107 34.96 -2.85 -33.62
N GLY A 108 34.75 -1.58 -33.30
CA GLY A 108 34.54 -0.52 -34.30
C GLY A 108 33.22 -0.63 -35.06
N LYS A 109 32.23 -1.35 -34.54
CA LYS A 109 30.95 -1.57 -35.20
C LYS A 109 29.88 -0.64 -34.57
N GLU A 110 29.42 0.33 -35.32
CA GLU A 110 28.31 1.22 -34.91
C GLU A 110 26.95 0.52 -35.00
N LYS A 111 26.83 -0.47 -35.87
CA LYS A 111 25.58 -1.19 -36.12
C LYS A 111 25.83 -2.68 -36.27
N VAL A 112 25.10 -3.46 -35.48
CA VAL A 112 25.11 -4.93 -35.59
C VAL A 112 23.68 -5.40 -35.70
N LYS A 113 23.41 -6.24 -36.73
CA LYS A 113 22.11 -6.85 -36.95
C LYS A 113 22.23 -8.33 -36.75
N THR A 114 21.41 -8.89 -35.88
CA THR A 114 21.26 -10.33 -35.70
C THR A 114 19.89 -10.76 -36.22
N GLU A 115 19.64 -12.05 -36.19
CA GLU A 115 18.35 -12.62 -36.62
C GLU A 115 17.15 -12.06 -35.82
N LYS A 116 17.35 -11.74 -34.54
CA LYS A 116 16.29 -11.28 -33.62
C LYS A 116 16.37 -9.81 -33.26
N PHE A 117 17.55 -9.22 -33.30
CA PHE A 117 17.78 -7.86 -32.77
C PHE A 117 18.65 -7.03 -33.70
N SER A 118 18.45 -5.74 -33.66
CA SER A 118 19.32 -4.75 -34.30
C SER A 118 19.88 -3.81 -33.23
N PHE A 119 21.21 -3.71 -33.18
CA PHE A 119 21.92 -2.88 -32.22
C PHE A 119 22.54 -1.69 -32.96
N THR A 120 22.36 -0.51 -32.38
CA THR A 120 22.97 0.72 -32.89
C THR A 120 23.49 1.54 -31.72
N ILE A 121 24.75 1.94 -31.80
CA ILE A 121 25.37 2.84 -30.84
C ILE A 121 25.63 4.19 -31.48
N LYS A 122 25.50 5.25 -30.67
CA LYS A 122 26.02 6.57 -31.04
C LYS A 122 27.42 6.71 -30.42
N PRO A 123 28.49 6.83 -31.21
CA PRO A 123 29.83 7.04 -30.65
C PRO A 123 29.82 8.29 -29.77
N SER A 124 30.27 8.15 -28.53
CA SER A 124 30.46 9.29 -27.66
C SER A 124 31.57 10.19 -28.22
N ALA A 125 31.49 11.51 -27.98
CA ALA A 125 32.52 12.45 -28.40
C ALA A 125 33.94 12.08 -27.88
N HIS A 126 33.99 11.37 -26.75
CA HIS A 126 35.22 10.89 -26.14
C HIS A 126 35.91 9.80 -26.98
N TRP A 127 35.17 8.92 -27.60
CA TRP A 127 35.69 7.86 -28.48
C TRP A 127 36.21 8.41 -29.82
N ARG A 128 35.54 9.40 -30.38
CA ARG A 128 36.04 10.12 -31.58
C ARG A 128 37.39 10.75 -31.33
N SER A 129 37.56 11.38 -30.17
CA SER A 129 38.84 11.96 -29.75
C SER A 129 39.92 10.91 -29.55
N PHE A 130 39.59 9.76 -28.95
CA PHE A 130 40.52 8.66 -28.74
C PHE A 130 40.94 7.98 -30.06
N PHE A 131 40.00 7.73 -30.97
CA PHE A 131 40.28 7.17 -32.30
C PHE A 131 41.12 8.13 -33.15
N LEU A 132 40.83 9.41 -33.15
CA LEU A 132 41.61 10.44 -33.81
C LEU A 132 43.03 10.53 -33.23
N SER A 133 43.22 10.34 -31.95
CA SER A 133 44.50 10.32 -31.27
C SER A 133 45.35 9.10 -31.61
N ILE A 134 44.75 7.96 -31.92
CA ILE A 134 45.44 6.71 -32.32
C ILE A 134 45.74 6.69 -33.81
N MET A 135 44.91 7.33 -34.63
CA MET A 135 45.11 7.40 -36.11
C MET A 135 46.10 8.47 -36.56
N LEU A 136 46.46 9.37 -35.70
CA LEU A 136 47.49 10.36 -35.96
C LEU A 136 48.84 9.93 -35.37
#